data_a74540f0ce7e4af8fca038d0345e5904
#
_entry.id   a74540f0ce7e4af8fca038d0345e5904
#
_cell.length_a   1.000
_cell.length_b   1.000
_cell.length_c   1.000
_cell.angle_alpha   90.00
_cell.angle_beta   90.00
_cell.angle_gamma   90.00
#
_symmetry.space_group_name_H-M   'P 1'
#
loop_
_entity.id
_entity.type
_entity.pdbx_description
1 polymer ?
#
loop_
_entity_poly.entity_id
_entity_poly.type
_entity_poly.pdbx_seq_one_letter_code
_entity_poly.pdbx_strand_id
1 'polypeptide(L)'
;MNLTFLKNKEMAILCGTGGVGKTTTSAALALAAALDGRRVGLITIDPARRLATSLGLNQLRSEPQSLNAHIEKEVGKGKLKGSLSAMMLDSENTFYKFLKKVGGAEIHDKFRDSTLFEVIAGNFGGAHDFLAMEKLYELHSSGKFDLLVLDTPPARHTLDFLDAPEHIEKFFDDRIFAWFLTDPRTSGIAERVRAKGA
;
A
#
# COMPACT_ATOMS: atom_id res chain seq x y z
N MET A 1 -19.67 16.01 -9.96
CA MET A 1 -18.85 15.01 -10.72
C MET A 1 -19.67 13.73 -10.75
N ASN A 2 -19.85 13.10 -11.92
CA ASN A 2 -20.60 11.85 -11.99
C ASN A 2 -19.63 10.67 -11.70
N LEU A 3 -19.79 10.03 -10.53
CA LEU A 3 -18.96 8.90 -10.09
C LEU A 3 -19.63 7.54 -10.32
N THR A 4 -20.56 7.46 -11.27
CA THR A 4 -21.34 6.22 -11.54
C THR A 4 -20.44 5.02 -11.80
N PHE A 5 -19.26 5.23 -12.42
CA PHE A 5 -18.27 4.17 -12.69
C PHE A 5 -17.63 3.58 -11.42
N LEU A 6 -17.67 4.29 -10.28
CA LEU A 6 -17.17 3.81 -8.99
C LEU A 6 -18.24 3.18 -8.10
N LYS A 7 -19.52 3.28 -8.46
CA LYS A 7 -20.65 2.99 -7.56
C LYS A 7 -20.56 1.63 -6.86
N ASN A 8 -20.05 0.60 -7.56
CA ASN A 8 -19.94 -0.76 -7.05
C ASN A 8 -18.47 -1.22 -7.01
N LYS A 9 -17.53 -0.30 -6.97
CA LYS A 9 -16.10 -0.61 -6.90
C LYS A 9 -15.59 -0.37 -5.48
N GLU A 10 -14.79 -1.31 -5.00
CA GLU A 10 -14.16 -1.24 -3.68
C GLU A 10 -12.72 -0.74 -3.77
N MET A 11 -12.17 -0.74 -5.00
CA MET A 11 -10.79 -0.31 -5.25
C MET A 11 -10.68 0.46 -6.56
N ALA A 12 -9.87 1.51 -6.56
CA ALA A 12 -9.48 2.29 -7.73
C ALA A 12 -7.96 2.50 -7.71
N ILE A 13 -7.27 2.06 -8.75
CA ILE A 13 -5.81 2.19 -8.89
C ILE A 13 -5.54 3.18 -10.02
N LEU A 14 -4.80 4.25 -9.72
CA LEU A 14 -4.45 5.26 -10.71
C LEU A 14 -3.03 5.03 -11.22
N CYS A 15 -2.94 4.58 -12.46
CA CYS A 15 -1.70 4.26 -13.13
C CYS A 15 -1.43 5.23 -14.28
N GLY A 16 -0.17 5.38 -14.67
CA GLY A 16 0.26 6.19 -15.82
C GLY A 16 1.66 6.77 -15.65
N THR A 17 2.13 7.42 -16.70
CA THR A 17 3.46 8.04 -16.75
C THR A 17 3.59 9.23 -15.80
N GLY A 18 4.82 9.74 -15.62
CA GLY A 18 5.07 10.92 -14.79
C GLY A 18 4.37 12.18 -15.31
N GLY A 19 3.89 13.03 -14.42
CA GLY A 19 3.33 14.34 -14.76
C GLY A 19 1.91 14.39 -15.32
N VAL A 20 1.24 13.25 -15.50
CA VAL A 20 -0.13 13.19 -16.08
C VAL A 20 -1.26 13.53 -15.10
N GLY A 21 -0.93 13.91 -13.86
CA GLY A 21 -1.93 14.34 -12.86
C GLY A 21 -2.53 13.21 -12.03
N LYS A 22 -1.90 12.02 -11.96
CA LYS A 22 -2.40 10.88 -11.16
C LYS A 22 -2.74 11.29 -9.72
N THR A 23 -1.80 11.87 -9.00
CA THR A 23 -1.95 12.26 -7.61
C THR A 23 -3.09 13.24 -7.40
N THR A 24 -3.22 14.25 -8.26
CA THR A 24 -4.34 15.21 -8.23
C THR A 24 -5.67 14.51 -8.50
N THR A 25 -5.70 13.61 -9.48
CA THR A 25 -6.90 12.84 -9.83
C THR A 25 -7.28 11.88 -8.70
N SER A 26 -6.30 11.21 -8.06
CA SER A 26 -6.53 10.34 -6.90
C SER A 26 -7.15 11.11 -5.74
N ALA A 27 -6.59 12.27 -5.40
CA ALA A 27 -7.11 13.14 -4.35
C ALA A 27 -8.54 13.63 -4.65
N ALA A 28 -8.78 14.10 -5.88
CA ALA A 28 -10.09 14.58 -6.32
C ALA A 28 -11.14 13.46 -6.32
N LEU A 29 -10.77 12.26 -6.79
CA LEU A 29 -11.65 11.10 -6.82
C LEU A 29 -12.03 10.64 -5.41
N ALA A 30 -11.04 10.53 -4.52
CA ALA A 30 -11.23 10.14 -3.14
C ALA A 30 -12.13 11.14 -2.38
N LEU A 31 -11.86 12.45 -2.56
CA LEU A 31 -12.67 13.51 -1.96
C LEU A 31 -14.12 13.47 -2.47
N ALA A 32 -14.31 13.35 -3.79
CA ALA A 32 -15.65 13.31 -4.39
C ALA A 32 -16.45 12.09 -3.91
N ALA A 33 -15.83 10.92 -3.78
CA ALA A 33 -16.46 9.71 -3.24
C ALA A 33 -16.83 9.87 -1.75
N ALA A 34 -15.98 10.53 -0.96
CA ALA A 34 -16.26 10.82 0.45
C ALA A 34 -17.40 11.83 0.61
N LEU A 35 -17.45 12.86 -0.24
CA LEU A 35 -18.58 13.81 -0.26
C LEU A 35 -19.91 13.14 -0.65
N ASP A 36 -19.85 12.10 -1.49
CA ASP A 36 -21.02 11.29 -1.90
C ASP A 36 -21.45 10.24 -0.85
N GLY A 37 -20.73 10.13 0.27
CA GLY A 37 -21.13 9.32 1.43
C GLY A 37 -20.32 8.05 1.67
N ARG A 38 -19.24 7.78 0.90
CA ARG A 38 -18.39 6.61 1.08
C ARG A 38 -17.31 6.82 2.14
N ARG A 39 -16.94 5.75 2.81
CA ARG A 39 -15.74 5.70 3.67
C ARG A 39 -14.54 5.40 2.76
N VAL A 40 -13.69 6.38 2.53
CA VAL A 40 -12.60 6.29 1.55
C VAL A 40 -11.24 6.24 2.23
N GLY A 41 -10.42 5.28 1.82
CA GLY A 41 -8.98 5.21 2.13
C GLY A 41 -8.17 5.62 0.89
N LEU A 42 -7.36 6.67 1.00
CA LEU A 42 -6.46 7.15 -0.05
C LEU A 42 -5.02 6.82 0.32
N ILE A 43 -4.34 6.08 -0.54
CA ILE A 43 -3.00 5.55 -0.30
C ILE A 43 -2.07 6.04 -1.40
N THR A 44 -0.90 6.55 -1.05
CA THR A 44 0.17 6.82 -2.02
C THR A 44 1.39 5.97 -1.74
N ILE A 45 2.02 5.49 -2.81
CA ILE A 45 3.33 4.81 -2.76
C ILE A 45 4.45 5.83 -2.97
N ASP A 46 4.15 6.99 -3.57
CA ASP A 46 5.15 8.02 -3.88
C ASP A 46 5.65 8.70 -2.59
N PRO A 47 6.94 8.56 -2.23
CA PRO A 47 7.52 9.23 -1.05
C PRO A 47 7.61 10.75 -1.21
N ALA A 48 7.49 11.27 -2.43
CA ALA A 48 7.55 12.69 -2.72
C ALA A 48 6.23 13.36 -2.31
N ARG A 49 6.12 13.91 -1.16
CA ARG A 49 4.98 14.62 -0.51
C ARG A 49 3.88 15.22 -1.42
N ARG A 50 3.77 14.77 -2.69
CA ARG A 50 2.83 15.29 -3.70
C ARG A 50 1.38 15.12 -3.29
N LEU A 51 1.03 13.95 -2.73
CA LEU A 51 -0.33 13.71 -2.25
C LEU A 51 -0.63 14.58 -1.04
N ALA A 52 0.30 14.69 -0.08
CA ALA A 52 0.13 15.57 1.07
C ALA A 52 -0.13 17.01 0.61
N THR A 53 0.70 17.53 -0.29
CA THR A 53 0.55 18.88 -0.85
C THR A 53 -0.78 19.06 -1.57
N SER A 54 -1.21 18.07 -2.37
CA SER A 54 -2.51 18.11 -3.07
C SER A 54 -3.71 18.13 -2.13
N LEU A 55 -3.54 17.62 -0.92
CA LEU A 55 -4.55 17.62 0.15
C LEU A 55 -4.40 18.82 1.11
N GLY A 56 -3.46 19.73 0.87
CA GLY A 56 -3.19 20.87 1.76
C GLY A 56 -2.54 20.46 3.09
N LEU A 57 -1.81 19.36 3.12
CA LEU A 57 -1.18 18.82 4.31
C LEU A 57 0.35 18.97 4.23
N ASN A 58 1.01 19.08 5.39
CA ASN A 58 2.47 19.09 5.47
C ASN A 58 3.08 17.71 5.20
N GLN A 59 2.43 16.64 5.70
CA GLN A 59 2.88 15.26 5.53
C GLN A 59 1.73 14.26 5.74
N LEU A 60 1.89 13.06 5.21
CA LEU A 60 1.05 11.90 5.50
C LEU A 60 1.79 10.94 6.43
N ARG A 61 1.03 10.23 7.25
CA ARG A 61 1.53 9.16 8.14
C ARG A 61 1.54 7.83 7.39
N SER A 62 2.27 6.86 7.91
CA SER A 62 2.27 5.48 7.43
C SER A 62 1.02 4.67 7.82
N GLU A 63 0.19 5.20 8.69
CA GLU A 63 -1.13 4.64 9.01
C GLU A 63 -2.24 5.62 8.58
N PRO A 64 -3.46 5.12 8.27
CA PRO A 64 -4.55 5.97 7.83
C PRO A 64 -4.88 7.07 8.84
N GLN A 65 -4.76 8.32 8.43
CA GLN A 65 -5.15 9.49 9.22
C GLN A 65 -6.43 10.11 8.66
N SER A 66 -7.40 10.38 9.52
CA SER A 66 -8.65 11.03 9.12
C SER A 66 -8.41 12.48 8.69
N LEU A 67 -9.00 12.85 7.57
CA LEU A 67 -8.99 14.20 7.01
C LEU A 67 -10.33 14.91 7.16
N ASN A 68 -11.30 14.31 7.84
CA ASN A 68 -12.68 14.82 7.91
C ASN A 68 -12.73 16.27 8.43
N ALA A 69 -12.06 16.57 9.55
CA ALA A 69 -12.05 17.91 10.12
C ALA A 69 -11.41 18.95 9.19
N HIS A 70 -10.34 18.55 8.46
CA HIS A 70 -9.68 19.39 7.47
C HIS A 70 -10.61 19.68 6.29
N ILE A 71 -11.27 18.66 5.75
CA ILE A 71 -12.22 18.80 4.64
C ILE A 71 -13.42 19.67 5.05
N GLU A 72 -14.01 19.42 6.22
CA GLU A 72 -15.17 20.20 6.68
C GLU A 72 -14.85 21.68 6.88
N LYS A 73 -13.61 22.01 7.24
CA LYS A 73 -13.16 23.40 7.33
C LYS A 73 -13.17 24.08 5.96
N GLU A 74 -12.79 23.36 4.90
CA GLU A 74 -12.68 23.91 3.53
C GLU A 74 -14.03 23.93 2.80
N VAL A 75 -14.80 22.83 2.91
CA VAL A 75 -16.07 22.71 2.16
C VAL A 75 -17.31 23.13 2.94
N GLY A 76 -17.20 23.29 4.26
CA GLY A 76 -18.29 23.62 5.18
C GLY A 76 -18.81 22.40 5.94
N LYS A 77 -19.17 22.62 7.23
CA LYS A 77 -19.70 21.57 8.11
C LYS A 77 -20.93 20.89 7.52
N GLY A 78 -21.02 19.58 7.65
CA GLY A 78 -22.15 18.77 7.20
C GLY A 78 -22.20 18.50 5.69
N LYS A 79 -21.24 18.98 4.91
CA LYS A 79 -21.17 18.66 3.48
C LYS A 79 -20.45 17.33 3.21
N LEU A 80 -19.59 16.89 4.12
CA LEU A 80 -18.95 15.57 4.05
C LEU A 80 -19.93 14.52 4.57
N LYS A 81 -20.50 13.72 3.69
CA LYS A 81 -21.48 12.68 4.03
C LYS A 81 -20.83 11.36 4.45
N GLY A 82 -19.64 11.06 3.94
CA GLY A 82 -18.83 9.89 4.25
C GLY A 82 -17.61 10.28 5.08
N SER A 83 -16.47 9.63 4.77
CA SER A 83 -15.20 9.95 5.43
C SER A 83 -14.02 9.76 4.47
N LEU A 84 -12.98 10.54 4.66
CA LEU A 84 -11.71 10.39 3.95
C LEU A 84 -10.58 10.22 4.95
N SER A 85 -9.83 9.14 4.78
CA SER A 85 -8.54 8.95 5.44
C SER A 85 -7.45 8.82 4.38
N ALA A 86 -6.26 9.38 4.66
CA ALA A 86 -5.12 9.26 3.75
C ALA A 86 -3.89 8.74 4.48
N MET A 87 -3.02 8.04 3.74
CA MET A 87 -1.75 7.53 4.24
C MET A 87 -0.70 7.49 3.13
N MET A 88 0.56 7.44 3.52
CA MET A 88 1.68 7.11 2.66
C MET A 88 2.17 5.71 3.00
N LEU A 89 2.40 4.87 1.99
CA LEU A 89 2.95 3.54 2.20
C LEU A 89 4.36 3.65 2.79
N ASP A 90 4.55 2.99 3.92
CA ASP A 90 5.86 2.70 4.49
C ASP A 90 6.22 1.26 4.10
N SER A 91 6.96 1.14 3.01
CA SER A 91 7.31 -0.16 2.43
C SER A 91 8.15 -0.99 3.40
N GLU A 92 9.08 -0.38 4.12
CA GLU A 92 9.92 -1.06 5.08
C GLU A 92 9.10 -1.65 6.24
N ASN A 93 8.28 -0.83 6.88
CA ASN A 93 7.41 -1.28 7.96
C ASN A 93 6.38 -2.33 7.48
N THR A 94 5.85 -2.16 6.26
CA THR A 94 4.91 -3.13 5.65
C THR A 94 5.62 -4.46 5.40
N PHE A 95 6.87 -4.44 4.93
CA PHE A 95 7.69 -5.64 4.75
C PHE A 95 7.91 -6.39 6.07
N TYR A 96 8.30 -5.70 7.12
CA TYR A 96 8.51 -6.35 8.43
C TYR A 96 7.21 -6.88 9.03
N LYS A 97 6.08 -6.18 8.85
CA LYS A 97 4.75 -6.70 9.24
C LYS A 97 4.39 -7.95 8.45
N PHE A 98 4.67 -7.97 7.15
CA PHE A 98 4.48 -9.14 6.30
C PHE A 98 5.35 -10.32 6.75
N LEU A 99 6.63 -10.10 7.01
CA LEU A 99 7.53 -11.14 7.55
C LEU A 99 7.00 -11.72 8.87
N LYS A 100 6.50 -10.88 9.77
CA LYS A 100 5.89 -11.32 11.03
C LYS A 100 4.65 -12.18 10.80
N LYS A 101 3.81 -11.83 9.82
CA LYS A 101 2.60 -12.57 9.47
C LYS A 101 2.92 -13.96 8.91
N VAL A 102 3.94 -14.06 8.05
CA VAL A 102 4.34 -15.31 7.37
C VAL A 102 5.24 -16.15 8.26
N GLY A 103 6.21 -15.56 8.91
CA GLY A 103 7.29 -16.25 9.63
C GLY A 103 7.20 -16.22 11.15
N GLY A 104 6.29 -15.44 11.72
CA GLY A 104 6.13 -15.29 13.17
C GLY A 104 7.01 -14.22 13.81
N ALA A 105 6.86 -14.05 15.13
CA ALA A 105 7.54 -12.98 15.89
C ALA A 105 9.08 -13.12 15.85
N GLU A 106 9.59 -14.35 15.86
CA GLU A 106 11.03 -14.62 15.85
C GLU A 106 11.74 -14.09 14.60
N ILE A 107 11.09 -14.15 13.43
CA ILE A 107 11.61 -13.58 12.18
C ILE A 107 11.63 -12.06 12.27
N HIS A 108 10.54 -11.47 12.71
CA HIS A 108 10.44 -10.03 12.85
C HIS A 108 11.55 -9.47 13.74
N ASP A 109 11.78 -10.06 14.92
CA ASP A 109 12.76 -9.56 15.88
C ASP A 109 14.20 -9.76 15.39
N LYS A 110 14.46 -10.84 14.62
CA LYS A 110 15.78 -11.13 14.05
C LYS A 110 16.17 -10.17 12.92
N PHE A 111 15.20 -9.71 12.14
CA PHE A 111 15.47 -8.88 10.94
C PHE A 111 15.12 -7.41 11.11
N ARG A 112 14.55 -7.01 12.23
CA ARG A 112 14.13 -5.63 12.50
C ARG A 112 15.25 -4.61 12.35
N ASP A 113 16.46 -4.97 12.77
CA ASP A 113 17.63 -4.09 12.73
C ASP A 113 18.61 -4.47 11.60
N SER A 114 18.13 -5.25 10.61
CA SER A 114 18.95 -5.68 9.47
C SER A 114 18.70 -4.79 8.25
N THR A 115 19.67 -4.69 7.37
CA THR A 115 19.56 -4.07 6.04
C THR A 115 18.81 -4.93 5.04
N LEU A 116 18.07 -5.95 5.50
CA LEU A 116 17.40 -6.93 4.66
C LEU A 116 16.41 -6.30 3.70
N PHE A 117 15.62 -5.33 4.18
CA PHE A 117 14.67 -4.63 3.31
C PHE A 117 15.40 -3.88 2.19
N GLU A 118 16.50 -3.19 2.48
CA GLU A 118 17.28 -2.46 1.48
C GLU A 118 17.88 -3.41 0.43
N VAL A 119 18.39 -4.57 0.86
CA VAL A 119 18.92 -5.60 -0.04
C VAL A 119 17.82 -6.17 -0.93
N ILE A 120 16.65 -6.47 -0.38
CA ILE A 120 15.51 -7.00 -1.14
C ILE A 120 14.96 -5.93 -2.07
N ALA A 121 14.68 -4.73 -1.58
CA ALA A 121 14.14 -3.64 -2.38
C ALA A 121 15.09 -3.18 -3.48
N GLY A 122 16.40 -3.22 -3.24
CA GLY A 122 17.44 -2.86 -4.22
C GLY A 122 17.65 -3.92 -5.31
N ASN A 123 17.38 -5.19 -5.04
CA ASN A 123 17.61 -6.30 -5.98
C ASN A 123 16.32 -6.83 -6.61
N PHE A 124 15.14 -6.42 -6.10
CA PHE A 124 13.86 -6.95 -6.50
C PHE A 124 12.94 -5.84 -7.02
N GLY A 125 12.84 -5.70 -8.35
CA GLY A 125 12.13 -4.62 -9.02
C GLY A 125 10.61 -4.54 -8.81
N GLY A 126 9.99 -5.45 -8.06
CA GLY A 126 8.56 -5.47 -7.74
C GLY A 126 8.25 -5.39 -6.25
N ALA A 127 9.26 -5.27 -5.38
CA ALA A 127 9.07 -5.31 -3.93
C ALA A 127 8.11 -4.23 -3.43
N HIS A 128 8.25 -2.99 -3.91
CA HIS A 128 7.38 -1.89 -3.51
C HIS A 128 5.93 -2.10 -3.97
N ASP A 129 5.73 -2.62 -5.18
CA ASP A 129 4.41 -2.88 -5.76
C ASP A 129 3.69 -3.99 -4.98
N PHE A 130 4.42 -5.06 -4.65
CA PHE A 130 3.90 -6.11 -3.78
C PHE A 130 3.50 -5.60 -2.39
N LEU A 131 4.35 -4.83 -1.74
CA LEU A 131 4.05 -4.29 -0.42
C LEU A 131 2.84 -3.33 -0.45
N ALA A 132 2.64 -2.64 -1.58
CA ALA A 132 1.44 -1.86 -1.81
C ALA A 132 0.19 -2.75 -1.92
N MET A 133 0.27 -3.88 -2.63
CA MET A 133 -0.83 -4.86 -2.72
C MET A 133 -1.14 -5.49 -1.38
N GLU A 134 -0.12 -5.88 -0.60
CA GLU A 134 -0.31 -6.43 0.77
C GLU A 134 -0.99 -5.40 1.68
N LYS A 135 -0.58 -4.13 1.61
CA LYS A 135 -1.21 -3.06 2.39
C LYS A 135 -2.65 -2.78 1.94
N LEU A 136 -2.93 -2.81 0.64
CA LEU A 136 -4.29 -2.71 0.11
C LEU A 136 -5.16 -3.86 0.60
N TYR A 137 -4.64 -5.09 0.58
CA TYR A 137 -5.34 -6.27 1.08
C TYR A 137 -5.63 -6.16 2.59
N GLU A 138 -4.66 -5.72 3.39
CA GLU A 138 -4.84 -5.45 4.82
C GLU A 138 -5.99 -4.47 5.06
N LEU A 139 -5.98 -3.33 4.35
CA LEU A 139 -6.99 -2.28 4.52
C LEU A 139 -8.37 -2.71 4.01
N HIS A 140 -8.44 -3.42 2.88
CA HIS A 140 -9.67 -3.98 2.35
C HIS A 140 -10.29 -4.98 3.33
N SER A 141 -9.49 -5.94 3.81
CA SER A 141 -9.91 -6.97 4.76
C SER A 141 -10.34 -6.41 6.13
N SER A 142 -9.91 -5.18 6.46
CA SER A 142 -10.32 -4.52 7.70
C SER A 142 -11.79 -4.11 7.73
N GLY A 143 -12.47 -4.03 6.59
CA GLY A 143 -13.86 -3.58 6.46
C GLY A 143 -14.10 -2.11 6.84
N LYS A 144 -13.03 -1.32 7.04
CA LYS A 144 -13.13 0.08 7.47
C LYS A 144 -13.47 1.03 6.32
N PHE A 145 -13.21 0.63 5.08
CA PHE A 145 -13.35 1.46 3.89
C PHE A 145 -14.31 0.82 2.89
N ASP A 146 -15.14 1.63 2.25
CA ASP A 146 -16.01 1.23 1.16
C ASP A 146 -15.32 1.38 -0.20
N LEU A 147 -14.28 2.23 -0.24
CA LEU A 147 -13.43 2.45 -1.41
C LEU A 147 -11.99 2.72 -0.98
N LEU A 148 -11.06 1.99 -1.57
CA LEU A 148 -9.64 2.28 -1.50
C LEU A 148 -9.19 2.91 -2.83
N VAL A 149 -8.47 4.02 -2.75
CA VAL A 149 -7.89 4.71 -3.91
C VAL A 149 -6.37 4.66 -3.78
N LEU A 150 -5.70 4.06 -4.76
CA LEU A 150 -4.24 3.95 -4.79
C LEU A 150 -3.65 4.92 -5.81
N ASP A 151 -2.81 5.83 -5.32
CA ASP A 151 -1.97 6.71 -6.13
C ASP A 151 -0.61 6.04 -6.34
N THR A 152 -0.34 5.57 -7.57
CA THR A 152 0.89 4.87 -7.89
C THR A 152 2.01 5.82 -8.33
N PRO A 153 3.29 5.46 -8.14
CA PRO A 153 4.40 6.20 -8.73
C PRO A 153 4.33 6.16 -10.28
N PRO A 154 5.16 6.96 -10.96
CA PRO A 154 5.28 6.87 -12.41
C PRO A 154 5.75 5.47 -12.83
N ALA A 155 4.86 4.65 -13.34
CA ALA A 155 5.19 3.34 -13.87
C ALA A 155 5.35 3.42 -15.40
N ARG A 156 6.40 2.81 -15.94
CA ARG A 156 6.55 2.62 -17.38
C ARG A 156 5.59 1.57 -17.91
N HIS A 157 5.24 0.60 -17.06
CA HIS A 157 4.31 -0.48 -17.35
C HIS A 157 3.27 -0.60 -16.23
N THR A 158 2.05 -0.26 -16.52
CA THR A 158 0.92 -0.33 -15.57
C THR A 158 0.61 -1.77 -15.16
N LEU A 159 0.95 -2.74 -16.02
CA LEU A 159 0.72 -4.16 -15.78
C LEU A 159 1.71 -4.75 -14.77
N ASP A 160 2.91 -4.20 -14.65
CA ASP A 160 3.94 -4.68 -13.71
C ASP A 160 3.41 -4.70 -12.26
N PHE A 161 2.52 -3.75 -11.93
CA PHE A 161 1.87 -3.71 -10.62
C PHE A 161 0.92 -4.91 -10.39
N LEU A 162 0.22 -5.36 -11.44
CA LEU A 162 -0.68 -6.51 -11.36
C LEU A 162 0.08 -7.85 -11.39
N ASP A 163 1.28 -7.86 -11.98
CA ASP A 163 2.18 -9.01 -12.05
C ASP A 163 3.06 -9.15 -10.80
N ALA A 164 2.99 -8.18 -9.88
CA ALA A 164 3.77 -8.18 -8.63
C ALA A 164 3.64 -9.49 -7.81
N PRO A 165 2.47 -10.16 -7.70
CA PRO A 165 2.34 -11.45 -7.03
C PRO A 165 3.19 -12.56 -7.68
N GLU A 166 3.26 -12.65 -9.03
CA GLU A 166 4.06 -13.65 -9.74
C GLU A 166 5.57 -13.42 -9.54
N HIS A 167 5.99 -12.17 -9.47
CA HIS A 167 7.38 -11.82 -9.19
C HIS A 167 7.80 -12.25 -7.79
N ILE A 168 6.88 -12.25 -6.83
CA ILE A 168 7.16 -12.69 -5.46
C ILE A 168 7.19 -14.20 -5.34
N GLU A 169 6.30 -14.92 -6.00
CA GLU A 169 6.38 -16.37 -6.06
C GLU A 169 7.76 -16.81 -6.54
N LYS A 170 8.27 -16.19 -7.62
CA LYS A 170 9.64 -16.41 -8.11
C LYS A 170 10.71 -16.04 -7.10
N PHE A 171 10.52 -14.93 -6.36
CA PHE A 171 11.46 -14.51 -5.31
C PHE A 171 11.54 -15.52 -4.15
N PHE A 172 10.41 -16.09 -3.74
CA PHE A 172 10.39 -17.13 -2.71
C PHE A 172 10.96 -18.47 -3.22
N ASP A 173 10.87 -18.74 -4.53
CA ASP A 173 11.47 -19.90 -5.17
C ASP A 173 12.96 -19.70 -5.48
N ASP A 174 13.43 -18.46 -5.58
CA ASP A 174 14.82 -18.16 -5.91
C ASP A 174 15.79 -18.50 -4.78
N ARG A 175 17.02 -18.87 -5.19
CA ARG A 175 18.14 -19.25 -4.33
C ARG A 175 18.46 -18.25 -3.21
N ILE A 176 18.06 -16.99 -3.35
CA ILE A 176 18.29 -15.94 -2.33
C ILE A 176 17.48 -16.22 -1.09
N PHE A 177 16.20 -16.59 -1.25
CA PHE A 177 15.36 -16.96 -0.12
C PHE A 177 15.76 -18.33 0.42
N ALA A 178 16.13 -19.27 -0.45
CA ALA A 178 16.69 -20.56 -0.05
C ALA A 178 18.01 -20.41 0.73
N TRP A 179 18.91 -19.50 0.31
CA TRP A 179 20.14 -19.20 1.04
C TRP A 179 19.85 -18.59 2.41
N PHE A 180 18.87 -17.70 2.49
CA PHE A 180 18.42 -17.09 3.75
C PHE A 180 17.82 -18.11 4.72
N LEU A 181 17.18 -19.15 4.18
CA LEU A 181 16.54 -20.24 4.93
C LEU A 181 17.53 -21.38 5.28
N THR A 182 18.65 -21.49 4.58
CA THR A 182 19.69 -22.51 4.81
C THR A 182 20.74 -22.10 5.84
N ASP A 183 20.75 -20.85 6.33
CA ASP A 183 21.53 -20.50 7.52
C ASP A 183 21.04 -21.40 8.68
N PRO A 184 21.92 -22.23 9.30
CA PRO A 184 21.55 -23.11 10.39
C PRO A 184 20.78 -22.43 11.53
N ARG A 185 20.93 -21.08 11.64
CA ARG A 185 20.19 -20.23 12.59
C ARG A 185 18.75 -19.95 12.16
N THR A 186 18.35 -20.31 10.93
CA THR A 186 17.01 -20.03 10.35
C THR A 186 16.28 -21.27 9.85
N SER A 187 16.86 -22.47 9.94
CA SER A 187 16.33 -23.70 9.32
C SER A 187 14.89 -24.07 9.74
N GLY A 188 14.45 -23.75 10.96
CA GLY A 188 13.07 -23.97 11.40
C GLY A 188 12.02 -23.06 10.75
N ILE A 189 12.44 -22.07 9.98
CA ILE A 189 11.59 -21.05 9.36
C ILE A 189 11.15 -21.49 7.97
N ALA A 190 12.04 -22.19 7.22
CA ALA A 190 11.78 -22.74 5.90
C ALA A 190 10.61 -23.73 5.90
N GLU A 191 10.54 -24.60 6.91
CA GLU A 191 9.44 -25.56 7.05
C GLU A 191 8.10 -24.89 7.32
N ARG A 192 8.08 -23.81 8.11
CA ARG A 192 6.84 -23.10 8.45
C ARG A 192 6.29 -22.28 7.30
N VAL A 193 7.14 -21.71 6.45
CA VAL A 193 6.72 -20.95 5.26
C VAL A 193 6.16 -21.91 4.21
N ARG A 194 6.82 -23.05 3.96
CA ARG A 194 6.31 -24.10 3.05
C ARG A 194 4.98 -24.70 3.51
N ALA A 195 4.79 -24.88 4.83
CA ALA A 195 3.56 -25.46 5.38
C ALA A 195 2.34 -24.52 5.33
N LYS A 196 2.55 -23.20 5.14
CA LYS A 196 1.44 -22.21 5.04
C LYS A 196 1.15 -21.76 3.61
N GLY A 197 1.99 -22.12 2.64
CA GLY A 197 1.82 -21.82 1.21
C GLY A 197 1.26 -22.98 0.38
N ALA A 198 0.86 -24.07 1.02
CA ALA A 198 0.14 -25.21 0.43
C ALA A 198 -1.37 -25.18 0.89
#